data_d997bd1d9239eb9b15a5c06c2085c93b
#
_entry.id   d997bd1d9239eb9b15a5c06c2085c93b
#
_cell.length_a   1.000
_cell.length_b   1.000
_cell.length_c   1.000
_cell.angle_alpha   90.00
_cell.angle_beta   90.00
_cell.angle_gamma   90.00
#
_symmetry.space_group_name_H-M   'P 1'
#
loop_
_entity.id
_entity.type
_entity.pdbx_description
1 polymer ?
#
loop_
_entity_poly.entity_id
_entity_poly.type
_entity_poly.pdbx_seq_one_letter_code
_entity_poly.pdbx_strand_id
1 'polypeptide(L)'
;MEIRDWCIRILSAETIEEKLLDPGLLTDFNPGSVLLWDTPSRPPGMEFKRHSKTEKLPPFHEHGDVDKRAACLHRFAGHELLAVEIMAYALLAFPQAPKHFRKGLAHTLKEEQGHVRLYIERLTALGVRFGDLPLYKHFWSHTPFLKTPLEYVSVMSLTFEMANLDFAPLYEQSFLRHGHIDSAKLMQQILEDEINHVSFGLHWLKKLKPKDLSDWESWRNSVPALLGVNRAKGFYVFENHRRRAGISEEWISEIKKS
;
A
#
# COMPACT_ATOMS: atom_id res chain seq x y z
N MET A 1 -8.59 18.67 -11.70
CA MET A 1 -9.11 17.41 -12.29
C MET A 1 -10.10 16.78 -11.33
N GLU A 2 -11.20 16.16 -11.81
CA GLU A 2 -12.08 15.36 -10.96
C GLU A 2 -11.37 14.08 -10.48
N ILE A 3 -11.59 13.72 -9.21
CA ILE A 3 -11.01 12.47 -8.64
C ILE A 3 -11.40 11.26 -9.50
N ARG A 4 -12.66 11.19 -9.95
CA ARG A 4 -13.12 10.10 -10.82
C ARG A 4 -12.31 9.97 -12.11
N ASP A 5 -12.10 11.09 -12.81
CA ASP A 5 -11.39 11.08 -14.09
C ASP A 5 -9.91 10.70 -13.90
N TRP A 6 -9.31 11.18 -12.82
CA TRP A 6 -7.95 10.82 -12.46
C TRP A 6 -7.80 9.32 -12.17
N CYS A 7 -8.72 8.74 -11.40
CA CYS A 7 -8.71 7.31 -11.09
C CYS A 7 -8.92 6.44 -12.34
N ILE A 8 -9.83 6.83 -13.23
CA ILE A 8 -10.03 6.13 -14.53
C ILE A 8 -8.72 6.19 -15.33
N ARG A 9 -8.08 7.35 -15.42
CA ARG A 9 -6.81 7.52 -16.12
C ARG A 9 -5.72 6.63 -15.53
N ILE A 10 -5.55 6.57 -14.22
CA ILE A 10 -4.59 5.68 -13.56
C ILE A 10 -4.84 4.21 -13.93
N LEU A 11 -6.09 3.74 -13.86
CA LEU A 11 -6.41 2.33 -14.10
C LEU A 11 -6.34 1.94 -15.58
N SER A 12 -6.56 2.88 -16.51
CA SER A 12 -6.45 2.65 -17.94
C SER A 12 -5.05 2.95 -18.53
N ALA A 13 -4.15 3.54 -17.74
CA ALA A 13 -2.83 3.96 -18.22
C ALA A 13 -1.95 2.77 -18.64
N GLU A 14 -1.31 2.89 -19.78
CA GLU A 14 -0.38 1.93 -20.36
C GLU A 14 1.09 2.39 -20.26
N THR A 15 1.34 3.51 -19.57
CA THR A 15 2.68 4.00 -19.27
C THR A 15 2.82 4.34 -17.78
N ILE A 16 4.04 4.29 -17.25
CA ILE A 16 4.31 4.66 -15.85
C ILE A 16 4.09 6.16 -15.64
N GLU A 17 4.45 6.97 -16.62
CA GLU A 17 4.28 8.43 -16.58
C GLU A 17 2.81 8.81 -16.41
N GLU A 18 1.91 8.14 -17.12
CA GLU A 18 0.46 8.37 -17.00
C GLU A 18 -0.08 7.87 -15.67
N LYS A 19 0.37 6.69 -15.18
CA LYS A 19 -0.02 6.19 -13.85
C LYS A 19 0.42 7.09 -12.71
N LEU A 20 1.52 7.78 -12.89
CA LEU A 20 2.09 8.68 -11.91
C LEU A 20 1.82 10.15 -12.22
N LEU A 21 0.92 10.47 -13.15
CA LEU A 21 0.59 11.84 -13.49
C LEU A 21 0.10 12.62 -12.25
N ASP A 22 0.73 13.77 -11.99
CA ASP A 22 0.22 14.71 -10.98
C ASP A 22 -1.11 15.33 -11.47
N PRO A 23 -2.22 15.12 -10.76
CA PRO A 23 -3.52 15.65 -11.16
C PRO A 23 -3.66 17.16 -10.95
N GLY A 24 -2.70 17.81 -10.29
CA GLY A 24 -2.82 19.19 -9.82
C GLY A 24 -3.90 19.32 -8.73
N LEU A 25 -4.73 20.35 -8.85
CA LEU A 25 -5.87 20.56 -7.93
C LEU A 25 -6.98 19.53 -8.22
N LEU A 26 -7.27 18.69 -7.22
CA LEU A 26 -8.35 17.72 -7.29
C LEU A 26 -9.68 18.28 -6.83
N THR A 27 -10.74 17.95 -7.56
CA THR A 27 -12.14 18.22 -7.22
C THR A 27 -12.93 16.92 -7.11
N ASP A 28 -14.00 16.90 -6.33
CA ASP A 28 -14.88 15.75 -6.13
C ASP A 28 -16.35 16.23 -6.18
N PHE A 29 -16.70 16.90 -7.28
CA PHE A 29 -18.06 17.38 -7.53
C PHE A 29 -18.91 16.33 -8.22
N ASN A 30 -18.29 15.46 -9.00
CA ASN A 30 -18.98 14.46 -9.80
C ASN A 30 -18.37 13.05 -9.60
N PRO A 31 -18.63 12.41 -8.44
CA PRO A 31 -18.11 11.06 -8.17
C PRO A 31 -18.71 9.98 -9.10
N GLY A 32 -19.84 10.26 -9.75
CA GLY A 32 -20.51 9.37 -10.71
C GLY A 32 -21.17 8.15 -10.09
N SER A 33 -21.49 7.15 -10.92
CA SER A 33 -21.96 5.83 -10.48
C SER A 33 -20.80 4.92 -10.06
N VAL A 34 -21.12 3.85 -9.34
CA VAL A 34 -20.17 2.76 -9.04
C VAL A 34 -19.52 2.26 -10.33
N LEU A 35 -18.19 2.18 -10.32
CA LEU A 35 -17.42 1.63 -11.43
C LEU A 35 -16.42 0.62 -10.87
N LEU A 36 -16.61 -0.64 -11.21
CA LEU A 36 -15.70 -1.73 -10.85
C LEU A 36 -14.70 -1.95 -11.97
N TRP A 37 -13.49 -2.39 -11.63
CA TRP A 37 -12.40 -2.59 -12.57
C TRP A 37 -11.78 -3.98 -12.35
N ASP A 38 -11.73 -4.81 -13.36
CA ASP A 38 -11.27 -6.20 -13.24
C ASP A 38 -9.74 -6.28 -13.09
N THR A 39 -9.02 -5.56 -13.95
CA THR A 39 -7.56 -5.55 -13.97
C THR A 39 -7.07 -4.20 -14.51
N PRO A 40 -6.14 -3.51 -13.82
CA PRO A 40 -5.58 -2.27 -14.34
C PRO A 40 -4.76 -2.54 -15.60
N SER A 41 -4.85 -1.65 -16.59
CA SER A 41 -3.89 -1.63 -17.69
C SER A 41 -2.49 -1.38 -17.15
N ARG A 42 -1.48 -1.91 -17.81
CA ARG A 42 -0.08 -1.73 -17.41
C ARG A 42 0.82 -1.54 -18.64
N PRO A 43 1.98 -0.89 -18.45
CA PRO A 43 2.98 -0.80 -19.50
C PRO A 43 3.36 -2.19 -20.05
N PRO A 44 3.65 -2.31 -21.36
CA PRO A 44 4.13 -3.56 -21.92
C PRO A 44 5.35 -4.11 -21.18
N GLY A 45 5.29 -5.38 -20.81
CA GLY A 45 6.32 -6.06 -20.00
C GLY A 45 6.15 -5.91 -18.49
N MET A 46 5.19 -5.09 -18.04
CA MET A 46 4.86 -4.90 -16.61
C MET A 46 3.55 -5.55 -16.20
N GLU A 47 2.99 -6.41 -17.05
CA GLU A 47 1.77 -7.16 -16.75
C GLU A 47 1.99 -8.09 -15.54
N PHE A 48 0.90 -8.41 -14.86
CA PHE A 48 0.97 -9.36 -13.75
C PHE A 48 1.46 -10.73 -14.24
N LYS A 49 2.49 -11.24 -13.61
CA LYS A 49 3.01 -12.58 -13.90
C LYS A 49 1.89 -13.62 -13.67
N ARG A 50 1.57 -14.39 -14.71
CA ARG A 50 0.56 -15.45 -14.62
C ARG A 50 1.14 -16.70 -13.96
N HIS A 51 0.38 -17.33 -13.07
CA HIS A 51 0.57 -18.70 -12.56
C HIS A 51 1.94 -19.05 -11.94
N SER A 52 2.72 -18.08 -11.45
CA SER A 52 3.94 -18.40 -10.72
C SER A 52 3.81 -18.10 -9.22
N LYS A 53 4.42 -18.95 -8.39
CA LYS A 53 4.66 -18.59 -6.98
C LYS A 53 5.46 -17.29 -6.95
N THR A 54 5.06 -16.37 -6.08
CA THR A 54 5.86 -15.19 -5.81
C THR A 54 7.25 -15.63 -5.34
N GLU A 55 8.28 -15.17 -6.00
CA GLU A 55 9.66 -15.42 -5.57
C GLU A 55 9.87 -14.84 -4.17
N LYS A 56 10.60 -15.55 -3.32
CA LYS A 56 10.95 -15.03 -2.00
C LYS A 56 11.87 -13.82 -2.17
N LEU A 57 11.70 -12.84 -1.29
CA LEU A 57 12.65 -11.74 -1.20
C LEU A 57 14.02 -12.27 -0.74
N PRO A 58 15.11 -11.67 -1.23
CA PRO A 58 16.45 -11.94 -0.73
C PRO A 58 16.52 -11.80 0.80
N PRO A 59 17.23 -12.70 1.49
CA PRO A 59 17.37 -12.62 2.95
C PRO A 59 18.25 -11.42 3.33
N PHE A 60 18.05 -10.89 4.53
CA PHE A 60 18.70 -9.66 5.01
C PHE A 60 20.25 -9.70 4.94
N HIS A 61 20.88 -10.86 5.10
CA HIS A 61 22.33 -10.98 5.04
C HIS A 61 22.90 -10.86 3.61
N GLU A 62 22.05 -10.95 2.58
CA GLU A 62 22.45 -10.78 1.18
C GLU A 62 22.27 -9.34 0.67
N HIS A 63 21.75 -8.40 1.47
CA HIS A 63 21.48 -7.03 1.03
C HIS A 63 22.74 -6.20 0.73
N GLY A 64 23.93 -6.70 1.05
CA GLY A 64 25.20 -6.14 0.58
C GLY A 64 25.37 -6.26 -0.94
N ASP A 65 24.81 -7.31 -1.54
CA ASP A 65 24.78 -7.50 -2.99
C ASP A 65 23.81 -6.51 -3.65
N VAL A 66 24.24 -5.85 -4.74
CA VAL A 66 23.47 -4.84 -5.43
C VAL A 66 22.21 -5.42 -6.10
N ASP A 67 22.32 -6.60 -6.71
CA ASP A 67 21.20 -7.23 -7.42
C ASP A 67 20.11 -7.70 -6.43
N LYS A 68 20.54 -8.23 -5.28
CA LYS A 68 19.64 -8.65 -4.20
C LYS A 68 18.90 -7.45 -3.59
N ARG A 69 19.60 -6.37 -3.36
CA ARG A 69 18.99 -5.12 -2.88
C ARG A 69 18.05 -4.52 -3.92
N ALA A 70 18.44 -4.47 -5.18
CA ALA A 70 17.58 -4.00 -6.26
C ALA A 70 16.32 -4.87 -6.41
N ALA A 71 16.42 -6.19 -6.24
CA ALA A 71 15.26 -7.08 -6.26
C ALA A 71 14.26 -6.78 -5.13
N CYS A 72 14.73 -6.43 -3.92
CA CYS A 72 13.86 -5.97 -2.83
C CYS A 72 13.15 -4.67 -3.19
N LEU A 73 13.91 -3.65 -3.61
CA LEU A 73 13.38 -2.32 -3.94
C LEU A 73 12.41 -2.39 -5.14
N HIS A 74 12.70 -3.22 -6.13
CA HIS A 74 11.80 -3.44 -7.27
C HIS A 74 10.46 -4.07 -6.83
N ARG A 75 10.52 -5.03 -5.90
CA ARG A 75 9.32 -5.64 -5.34
C ARG A 75 8.48 -4.61 -4.58
N PHE A 76 9.13 -3.74 -3.79
CA PHE A 76 8.44 -2.69 -3.04
C PHE A 76 7.84 -1.65 -3.99
N ALA A 77 8.57 -1.18 -5.00
CA ALA A 77 7.99 -0.33 -6.06
C ALA A 77 6.73 -0.94 -6.69
N GLY A 78 6.73 -2.26 -6.90
CA GLY A 78 5.56 -2.99 -7.41
C GLY A 78 4.40 -3.03 -6.41
N HIS A 79 4.66 -3.05 -5.11
CA HIS A 79 3.63 -2.97 -4.06
C HIS A 79 3.02 -1.57 -4.00
N GLU A 80 3.84 -0.51 -4.05
CA GLU A 80 3.34 0.87 -4.07
C GLU A 80 2.51 1.16 -5.34
N LEU A 81 2.95 0.65 -6.51
CA LEU A 81 2.13 0.76 -7.71
C LEU A 81 0.77 0.06 -7.57
N LEU A 82 0.72 -1.09 -6.89
CA LEU A 82 -0.55 -1.75 -6.56
C LEU A 82 -1.39 -0.92 -5.60
N ALA A 83 -0.79 -0.26 -4.60
CA ALA A 83 -1.50 0.63 -3.68
C ALA A 83 -2.15 1.80 -4.45
N VAL A 84 -1.41 2.46 -5.35
CA VAL A 84 -1.94 3.49 -6.27
C VAL A 84 -3.16 2.97 -7.04
N GLU A 85 -3.06 1.80 -7.65
CA GLU A 85 -4.13 1.20 -8.46
C GLU A 85 -5.35 0.81 -7.61
N ILE A 86 -5.15 0.23 -6.42
CA ILE A 86 -6.24 -0.18 -5.52
C ILE A 86 -6.94 1.03 -4.90
N MET A 87 -6.22 2.09 -4.57
CA MET A 87 -6.81 3.34 -4.09
C MET A 87 -7.67 3.99 -5.19
N ALA A 88 -7.18 4.01 -6.43
CA ALA A 88 -7.96 4.47 -7.58
C ALA A 88 -9.22 3.61 -7.79
N TYR A 89 -9.09 2.28 -7.69
CA TYR A 89 -10.24 1.36 -7.72
C TYR A 89 -11.25 1.68 -6.60
N ALA A 90 -10.81 1.84 -5.36
CA ALA A 90 -11.67 2.13 -4.22
C ALA A 90 -12.45 3.45 -4.38
N LEU A 91 -11.80 4.49 -4.90
CA LEU A 91 -12.45 5.78 -5.20
C LEU A 91 -13.54 5.67 -6.27
N LEU A 92 -13.41 4.74 -7.22
CA LEU A 92 -14.42 4.44 -8.24
C LEU A 92 -15.51 3.48 -7.74
N ALA A 93 -15.14 2.53 -6.89
CA ALA A 93 -16.08 1.55 -6.32
C ALA A 93 -16.98 2.17 -5.24
N PHE A 94 -16.52 3.23 -4.55
CA PHE A 94 -17.25 3.85 -3.45
C PHE A 94 -17.58 5.32 -3.70
N PRO A 95 -18.34 5.67 -4.78
CA PRO A 95 -18.69 7.05 -5.07
C PRO A 95 -19.58 7.69 -3.98
N GLN A 96 -20.30 6.88 -3.21
CA GLN A 96 -21.18 7.32 -2.11
C GLN A 96 -20.47 7.39 -0.75
N ALA A 97 -19.17 7.06 -0.68
CA ALA A 97 -18.41 7.22 0.56
C ALA A 97 -18.36 8.70 1.00
N PRO A 98 -18.19 8.98 2.30
CA PRO A 98 -18.12 10.35 2.79
C PRO A 98 -17.09 11.19 2.00
N LYS A 99 -17.44 12.41 1.64
CA LYS A 99 -16.58 13.29 0.83
C LYS A 99 -15.18 13.49 1.43
N HIS A 100 -15.07 13.56 2.75
CA HIS A 100 -13.77 13.68 3.43
C HIS A 100 -12.95 12.38 3.35
N PHE A 101 -13.62 11.21 3.36
CA PHE A 101 -12.95 9.94 3.09
C PHE A 101 -12.34 9.93 1.70
N ARG A 102 -13.14 10.26 0.68
CA ARG A 102 -12.71 10.26 -0.71
C ARG A 102 -11.55 11.23 -0.97
N LYS A 103 -11.63 12.44 -0.40
CA LYS A 103 -10.54 13.43 -0.50
C LYS A 103 -9.27 12.98 0.24
N GLY A 104 -9.42 12.41 1.44
CA GLY A 104 -8.28 11.87 2.18
C GLY A 104 -7.63 10.71 1.43
N LEU A 105 -8.42 9.75 0.93
CA LEU A 105 -7.90 8.63 0.14
C LEU A 105 -7.22 9.10 -1.16
N ALA A 106 -7.74 10.13 -1.83
CA ALA A 106 -7.09 10.73 -2.99
C ALA A 106 -5.77 11.42 -2.64
N HIS A 107 -5.64 11.98 -1.43
CA HIS A 107 -4.37 12.52 -0.93
C HIS A 107 -3.35 11.40 -0.70
N THR A 108 -3.73 10.34 0.02
CA THR A 108 -2.89 9.15 0.22
C THR A 108 -2.46 8.54 -1.12
N LEU A 109 -3.36 8.41 -2.09
CA LEU A 109 -3.02 7.93 -3.44
C LEU A 109 -1.91 8.77 -4.09
N LYS A 110 -1.94 10.10 -3.92
CA LYS A 110 -0.89 10.99 -4.44
C LYS A 110 0.45 10.78 -3.73
N GLU A 111 0.42 10.49 -2.43
CA GLU A 111 1.62 10.12 -1.65
C GLU A 111 2.20 8.80 -2.16
N GLU A 112 1.37 7.78 -2.41
CA GLU A 112 1.79 6.49 -2.98
C GLU A 112 2.41 6.64 -4.38
N GLN A 113 1.89 7.54 -5.23
CA GLN A 113 2.58 7.88 -6.48
C GLN A 113 3.97 8.46 -6.22
N GLY A 114 4.15 9.22 -5.14
CA GLY A 114 5.45 9.71 -4.67
C GLY A 114 6.39 8.57 -4.29
N HIS A 115 5.90 7.59 -3.54
CA HIS A 115 6.65 6.38 -3.14
C HIS A 115 7.15 5.62 -4.39
N VAL A 116 6.29 5.37 -5.36
CA VAL A 116 6.69 4.71 -6.62
C VAL A 116 7.84 5.48 -7.29
N ARG A 117 7.77 6.82 -7.37
CA ARG A 117 8.85 7.64 -7.96
C ARG A 117 10.16 7.50 -7.20
N LEU A 118 10.13 7.54 -5.87
CA LEU A 118 11.31 7.39 -5.02
C LEU A 118 11.97 6.01 -5.22
N TYR A 119 11.18 4.95 -5.32
CA TYR A 119 11.70 3.62 -5.63
C TYR A 119 12.29 3.54 -7.04
N ILE A 120 11.65 4.14 -8.06
CA ILE A 120 12.17 4.19 -9.43
C ILE A 120 13.50 4.93 -9.49
N GLU A 121 13.61 6.08 -8.81
CA GLU A 121 14.85 6.86 -8.72
C GLU A 121 15.95 6.01 -8.08
N ARG A 122 15.65 5.34 -6.97
CA ARG A 122 16.63 4.48 -6.29
C ARG A 122 17.05 3.28 -7.11
N LEU A 123 16.13 2.63 -7.83
CA LEU A 123 16.43 1.53 -8.76
C LEU A 123 17.33 2.00 -9.91
N THR A 124 17.03 3.14 -10.50
CA THR A 124 17.86 3.76 -11.56
C THR A 124 19.29 3.99 -11.08
N ALA A 125 19.47 4.49 -9.86
CA ALA A 125 20.78 4.66 -9.25
C ALA A 125 21.53 3.34 -9.00
N LEU A 126 20.83 2.21 -8.96
CA LEU A 126 21.40 0.85 -8.88
C LEU A 126 21.58 0.20 -10.26
N GLY A 127 21.26 0.90 -11.35
CA GLY A 127 21.36 0.36 -12.72
C GLY A 127 20.22 -0.58 -13.13
N VAL A 128 19.10 -0.58 -12.40
CA VAL A 128 17.92 -1.43 -12.67
C VAL A 128 16.73 -0.54 -13.04
N ARG A 129 16.05 -0.89 -14.13
CA ARG A 129 14.81 -0.21 -14.53
C ARG A 129 13.60 -0.87 -13.84
N PHE A 130 12.66 -0.05 -13.40
CA PHE A 130 11.38 -0.59 -12.90
C PHE A 130 10.62 -1.28 -14.04
N GLY A 131 10.26 -2.54 -13.84
CA GLY A 131 9.69 -3.43 -14.85
C GLY A 131 10.66 -4.49 -15.37
N ASP A 132 11.98 -4.39 -15.13
CA ASP A 132 12.95 -5.42 -15.52
C ASP A 132 12.78 -6.75 -14.76
N LEU A 133 12.16 -6.71 -13.58
CA LEU A 133 11.84 -7.89 -12.80
C LEU A 133 10.32 -8.13 -12.74
N PRO A 134 9.87 -9.37 -12.47
CA PRO A 134 8.45 -9.70 -12.47
C PRO A 134 7.63 -8.88 -11.47
N LEU A 135 6.45 -8.45 -11.90
CA LEU A 135 5.42 -7.82 -11.06
C LEU A 135 4.30 -8.81 -10.75
N TYR A 136 3.72 -8.69 -9.58
CA TYR A 136 2.74 -9.63 -9.04
C TYR A 136 1.45 -8.91 -8.66
N LYS A 137 0.30 -9.60 -8.78
CA LYS A 137 -1.02 -9.04 -8.45
C LYS A 137 -1.43 -9.21 -6.97
N HIS A 138 -0.47 -9.39 -6.06
CA HIS A 138 -0.72 -9.81 -4.70
C HIS A 138 -1.85 -9.04 -4.01
N PHE A 139 -1.75 -7.71 -3.94
CA PHE A 139 -2.80 -6.89 -3.31
C PHE A 139 -4.05 -6.80 -4.18
N TRP A 140 -3.89 -6.70 -5.50
CA TRP A 140 -5.04 -6.63 -6.41
C TRP A 140 -5.96 -7.85 -6.32
N SER A 141 -5.42 -9.00 -5.99
CA SER A 141 -6.24 -10.22 -5.80
C SER A 141 -7.25 -10.13 -4.66
N HIS A 142 -7.15 -9.11 -3.82
CA HIS A 142 -8.08 -8.88 -2.70
C HIS A 142 -9.22 -7.89 -3.05
N THR A 143 -9.19 -7.24 -4.21
CA THR A 143 -10.25 -6.31 -4.63
C THR A 143 -11.66 -6.90 -4.59
N PRO A 144 -11.91 -8.21 -4.88
CA PRO A 144 -13.23 -8.80 -4.76
C PRO A 144 -13.81 -8.79 -3.33
N PHE A 145 -12.96 -8.63 -2.31
CA PHE A 145 -13.37 -8.54 -0.90
C PHE A 145 -13.58 -7.10 -0.42
N LEU A 146 -13.19 -6.09 -1.22
CA LEU A 146 -13.33 -4.68 -0.90
C LEU A 146 -14.70 -4.18 -1.38
N LYS A 147 -15.77 -4.50 -0.63
CA LYS A 147 -17.15 -4.17 -0.99
C LYS A 147 -17.63 -2.85 -0.39
N THR A 148 -16.99 -2.40 0.66
CA THR A 148 -17.32 -1.19 1.41
C THR A 148 -16.06 -0.41 1.79
N PRO A 149 -16.17 0.90 2.10
CA PRO A 149 -15.05 1.66 2.64
C PRO A 149 -14.47 1.07 3.93
N LEU A 150 -15.29 0.42 4.78
CA LEU A 150 -14.83 -0.24 6.00
C LEU A 150 -13.93 -1.44 5.70
N GLU A 151 -14.33 -2.30 4.76
CA GLU A 151 -13.51 -3.44 4.31
C GLU A 151 -12.21 -2.95 3.65
N TYR A 152 -12.28 -1.87 2.84
CA TYR A 152 -11.10 -1.26 2.24
C TYR A 152 -10.07 -0.84 3.30
N VAL A 153 -10.44 0.00 4.27
CA VAL A 153 -9.48 0.45 5.29
C VAL A 153 -8.99 -0.70 6.16
N SER A 154 -9.84 -1.70 6.42
CA SER A 154 -9.44 -2.87 7.21
C SER A 154 -8.40 -3.72 6.48
N VAL A 155 -8.55 -3.92 5.16
CA VAL A 155 -7.65 -4.76 4.36
C VAL A 155 -6.40 -3.98 3.96
N MET A 156 -6.56 -2.79 3.39
CA MET A 156 -5.40 -2.02 2.89
C MET A 156 -4.68 -1.34 4.05
N SER A 157 -5.27 -0.33 4.68
CA SER A 157 -4.56 0.48 5.67
C SER A 157 -4.22 -0.26 6.96
N LEU A 158 -5.15 -1.08 7.47
CA LEU A 158 -5.01 -1.74 8.78
C LEU A 158 -4.54 -3.19 8.70
N THR A 159 -4.20 -3.68 7.51
CA THR A 159 -3.54 -4.98 7.33
C THR A 159 -2.25 -4.83 6.53
N PHE A 160 -2.29 -4.39 5.27
CA PHE A 160 -1.10 -4.35 4.43
C PHE A 160 -0.17 -3.18 4.77
N GLU A 161 -0.68 -1.94 4.86
CA GLU A 161 0.12 -0.77 5.25
C GLU A 161 0.58 -0.89 6.72
N MET A 162 -0.27 -1.40 7.62
CA MET A 162 0.14 -1.65 9.02
C MET A 162 1.29 -2.66 9.13
N ALA A 163 1.42 -3.63 8.22
CA ALA A 163 2.57 -4.52 8.19
C ALA A 163 3.87 -3.79 7.80
N ASN A 164 3.79 -2.72 7.00
CA ASN A 164 4.95 -1.91 6.63
C ASN A 164 5.55 -1.17 7.83
N LEU A 165 4.76 -0.91 8.91
CA LEU A 165 5.29 -0.37 10.18
C LEU A 165 6.35 -1.29 10.82
N ASP A 166 6.38 -2.56 10.42
CA ASP A 166 7.39 -3.53 10.86
C ASP A 166 8.42 -3.82 9.76
N PHE A 167 8.00 -3.95 8.50
CA PHE A 167 8.92 -4.29 7.42
C PHE A 167 9.85 -3.14 7.07
N ALA A 168 9.36 -1.90 6.95
CA ALA A 168 10.18 -0.76 6.59
C ALA A 168 11.39 -0.57 7.53
N PRO A 169 11.24 -0.56 8.88
CA PRO A 169 12.40 -0.43 9.78
C PRO A 169 13.33 -1.65 9.74
N LEU A 170 12.85 -2.85 9.44
CA LEU A 170 13.73 -4.02 9.28
C LEU A 170 14.61 -3.91 8.04
N TYR A 171 14.05 -3.44 6.91
CA TYR A 171 14.81 -3.18 5.69
C TYR A 171 15.74 -1.98 5.85
N GLU A 172 15.32 -0.90 6.51
CA GLU A 172 16.18 0.23 6.87
C GLU A 172 17.42 -0.26 7.62
N GLN A 173 17.24 -0.98 8.73
CA GLN A 173 18.33 -1.51 9.54
C GLN A 173 19.25 -2.44 8.73
N SER A 174 18.68 -3.26 7.86
CA SER A 174 19.46 -4.14 7.01
C SER A 174 20.32 -3.36 6.01
N PHE A 175 19.75 -2.37 5.34
CA PHE A 175 20.49 -1.53 4.39
C PHE A 175 21.59 -0.71 5.09
N LEU A 176 21.33 -0.18 6.30
CA LEU A 176 22.36 0.49 7.11
C LEU A 176 23.51 -0.42 7.48
N ARG A 177 23.25 -1.67 7.92
CA ARG A 177 24.31 -2.65 8.25
C ARG A 177 25.25 -2.94 7.08
N HIS A 178 24.75 -2.83 5.86
CA HIS A 178 25.51 -3.04 4.63
C HIS A 178 26.06 -1.72 4.03
N GLY A 179 25.95 -0.59 4.73
CA GLY A 179 26.47 0.71 4.29
C GLY A 179 25.66 1.42 3.21
N HIS A 180 24.39 1.00 2.98
CA HIS A 180 23.54 1.54 1.91
C HIS A 180 22.60 2.62 2.43
N ILE A 181 23.19 3.78 2.79
CA ILE A 181 22.52 4.89 3.47
C ILE A 181 21.30 5.41 2.68
N ASP A 182 21.41 5.57 1.36
CA ASP A 182 20.30 6.14 0.57
C ASP A 182 19.08 5.19 0.49
N SER A 183 19.33 3.86 0.40
CA SER A 183 18.24 2.88 0.46
C SER A 183 17.60 2.84 1.85
N ALA A 184 18.39 3.02 2.91
CA ALA A 184 17.88 3.11 4.27
C ALA A 184 17.04 4.38 4.50
N LYS A 185 17.49 5.54 4.02
CA LYS A 185 16.71 6.79 4.08
C LYS A 185 15.38 6.68 3.36
N LEU A 186 15.34 6.00 2.20
CA LEU A 186 14.09 5.71 1.50
C LEU A 186 13.14 4.92 2.40
N MET A 187 13.59 3.83 3.03
CA MET A 187 12.76 3.04 3.93
C MET A 187 12.25 3.85 5.14
N GLN A 188 13.09 4.75 5.67
CA GLN A 188 12.71 5.65 6.76
C GLN A 188 11.60 6.62 6.33
N GLN A 189 11.71 7.20 5.14
CA GLN A 189 10.67 8.10 4.60
C GLN A 189 9.35 7.35 4.40
N ILE A 190 9.38 6.17 3.78
CA ILE A 190 8.19 5.32 3.62
C ILE A 190 7.54 5.03 4.98
N LEU A 191 8.32 4.67 6.00
CA LEU A 191 7.80 4.41 7.35
C LEU A 191 7.00 5.60 7.92
N GLU A 192 7.51 6.82 7.76
CA GLU A 192 6.83 8.02 8.29
C GLU A 192 5.47 8.25 7.60
N ASP A 193 5.41 8.04 6.30
CA ASP A 193 4.18 8.18 5.53
C ASP A 193 3.20 7.04 5.85
N GLU A 194 3.68 5.79 5.99
CA GLU A 194 2.87 4.63 6.37
C GLU A 194 2.21 4.78 7.76
N ILE A 195 2.87 5.42 8.70
CA ILE A 195 2.25 5.74 10.01
C ILE A 195 1.01 6.62 9.81
N ASN A 196 1.06 7.59 8.89
CA ASN A 196 -0.06 8.46 8.57
C ASN A 196 -1.18 7.69 7.82
N HIS A 197 -0.82 6.80 6.89
CA HIS A 197 -1.77 5.97 6.15
C HIS A 197 -2.54 5.02 7.09
N VAL A 198 -1.85 4.38 8.04
CA VAL A 198 -2.47 3.55 9.09
C VAL A 198 -3.37 4.40 10.00
N SER A 199 -2.93 5.59 10.38
CA SER A 199 -3.74 6.53 11.17
C SER A 199 -5.02 6.95 10.44
N PHE A 200 -4.94 7.22 9.14
CA PHE A 200 -6.09 7.47 8.27
C PHE A 200 -7.05 6.28 8.28
N GLY A 201 -6.53 5.07 8.09
CA GLY A 201 -7.32 3.84 8.14
C GLY A 201 -8.05 3.65 9.46
N LEU A 202 -7.36 3.84 10.58
CA LEU A 202 -7.92 3.74 11.93
C LEU A 202 -9.03 4.80 12.18
N HIS A 203 -8.79 6.03 11.74
CA HIS A 203 -9.78 7.11 11.85
C HIS A 203 -11.08 6.73 11.14
N TRP A 204 -10.99 6.18 9.93
CA TRP A 204 -12.17 5.80 9.16
C TRP A 204 -12.80 4.50 9.65
N LEU A 205 -12.03 3.54 10.12
CA LEU A 205 -12.58 2.37 10.80
C LEU A 205 -13.47 2.79 11.97
N LYS A 206 -13.00 3.69 12.84
CA LYS A 206 -13.75 4.21 13.98
C LYS A 206 -15.05 4.90 13.58
N LYS A 207 -15.09 5.57 12.42
CA LYS A 207 -16.28 6.25 11.91
C LYS A 207 -17.29 5.34 11.20
N LEU A 208 -16.81 4.27 10.59
CA LEU A 208 -17.61 3.40 9.72
C LEU A 208 -18.07 2.13 10.42
N LYS A 209 -17.40 1.73 11.50
CA LYS A 209 -17.70 0.49 12.22
C LYS A 209 -19.06 0.52 12.93
N PRO A 210 -19.67 -0.65 13.20
CA PRO A 210 -20.79 -0.78 14.14
C PRO A 210 -20.42 -0.23 15.51
N LYS A 211 -21.37 0.43 16.17
CA LYS A 211 -21.12 1.12 17.45
C LYS A 211 -20.87 0.16 18.63
N ASP A 212 -21.38 -1.04 18.55
CA ASP A 212 -21.33 -2.10 19.54
C ASP A 212 -20.04 -2.96 19.48
N LEU A 213 -19.23 -2.77 18.44
CA LEU A 213 -17.95 -3.47 18.28
C LEU A 213 -16.77 -2.59 18.71
N SER A 214 -15.77 -3.20 19.32
CA SER A 214 -14.45 -2.60 19.50
C SER A 214 -13.75 -2.36 18.13
N ASP A 215 -12.68 -1.57 18.12
CA ASP A 215 -11.93 -1.33 16.88
C ASP A 215 -11.28 -2.64 16.38
N TRP A 216 -10.76 -3.47 17.30
CA TRP A 216 -10.18 -4.77 17.01
C TRP A 216 -11.21 -5.74 16.41
N GLU A 217 -12.38 -5.89 17.06
CA GLU A 217 -13.45 -6.78 16.58
C GLU A 217 -13.95 -6.35 15.20
N SER A 218 -14.15 -5.06 15.00
CA SER A 218 -14.60 -4.53 13.72
C SER A 218 -13.59 -4.81 12.61
N TRP A 219 -12.30 -4.57 12.87
CA TRP A 219 -11.25 -4.93 11.92
C TRP A 219 -11.24 -6.43 11.62
N ARG A 220 -11.27 -7.29 12.65
CA ARG A 220 -11.27 -8.75 12.49
C ARG A 220 -12.44 -9.26 11.64
N ASN A 221 -13.62 -8.69 11.84
CA ASN A 221 -14.82 -9.05 11.11
C ASN A 221 -14.82 -8.52 9.66
N SER A 222 -14.07 -7.47 9.37
CA SER A 222 -14.00 -6.83 8.05
C SER A 222 -12.84 -7.37 7.19
N VAL A 223 -11.90 -8.10 7.77
CA VAL A 223 -10.78 -8.71 7.03
C VAL A 223 -11.15 -10.13 6.59
N PRO A 224 -10.96 -10.50 5.31
CA PRO A 224 -11.20 -11.87 4.83
C PRO A 224 -10.45 -12.92 5.67
N ALA A 225 -11.09 -14.02 6.01
CA ALA A 225 -10.50 -15.07 6.85
C ALA A 225 -9.15 -15.60 6.29
N LEU A 226 -9.01 -15.62 4.96
CA LEU A 226 -7.77 -16.03 4.28
C LEU A 226 -6.56 -15.15 4.59
N LEU A 227 -6.76 -13.87 4.94
CA LEU A 227 -5.65 -12.97 5.25
C LEU A 227 -5.06 -13.25 6.63
N GLY A 228 -5.89 -13.56 7.61
CA GLY A 228 -5.44 -13.81 8.99
C GLY A 228 -4.77 -12.57 9.63
N VAL A 229 -4.59 -12.63 10.94
CA VAL A 229 -3.94 -11.55 11.73
C VAL A 229 -2.46 -11.37 11.36
N ASN A 230 -1.79 -12.47 11.02
CA ASN A 230 -0.37 -12.47 10.67
C ASN A 230 -0.02 -11.61 9.44
N ARG A 231 -1.02 -11.24 8.62
CA ARG A 231 -0.79 -10.34 7.47
C ARG A 231 -0.65 -8.87 7.87
N ALA A 232 -1.06 -8.51 9.08
CA ALA A 232 -0.95 -7.15 9.62
C ALA A 232 0.34 -6.90 10.41
N LYS A 233 1.30 -7.83 10.36
CA LYS A 233 2.59 -7.70 11.05
C LYS A 233 3.75 -8.25 10.23
N GLY A 234 4.96 -7.80 10.55
CA GLY A 234 6.22 -8.34 10.07
C GLY A 234 6.77 -9.44 11.00
N PHE A 235 8.05 -9.76 10.80
CA PHE A 235 8.76 -10.74 11.63
C PHE A 235 8.97 -10.29 13.08
N TYR A 236 8.97 -8.97 13.30
CA TYR A 236 9.06 -8.32 14.60
C TYR A 236 8.04 -7.19 14.65
N VAL A 237 7.35 -7.04 15.79
CA VAL A 237 6.33 -6.00 15.97
C VAL A 237 6.96 -4.77 16.60
N PHE A 238 7.08 -3.69 15.83
CA PHE A 238 7.54 -2.39 16.31
C PHE A 238 6.38 -1.62 16.94
N GLU A 239 6.11 -1.88 18.20
CA GLU A 239 4.95 -1.33 18.93
C GLU A 239 4.88 0.20 18.90
N ASN A 240 6.05 0.88 18.96
CA ASN A 240 6.10 2.34 18.95
C ASN A 240 5.51 2.95 17.68
N HIS A 241 5.76 2.38 16.52
CA HIS A 241 5.21 2.87 15.26
C HIS A 241 3.68 2.72 15.23
N ARG A 242 3.16 1.62 15.76
CA ARG A 242 1.71 1.41 15.92
C ARG A 242 1.08 2.43 16.88
N ARG A 243 1.73 2.69 18.03
CA ARG A 243 1.29 3.74 18.97
C ARG A 243 1.24 5.11 18.30
N ARG A 244 2.26 5.45 17.51
CA ARG A 244 2.29 6.70 16.72
C ARG A 244 1.13 6.78 15.73
N ALA A 245 0.75 5.67 15.12
CA ALA A 245 -0.42 5.57 14.24
C ALA A 245 -1.77 5.57 15.00
N GLY A 246 -1.75 5.56 16.34
CA GLY A 246 -2.94 5.59 17.20
C GLY A 246 -3.56 4.22 17.50
N ILE A 247 -2.89 3.11 17.14
CA ILE A 247 -3.33 1.75 17.46
C ILE A 247 -3.27 1.53 18.97
N SER A 248 -4.35 0.97 19.55
CA SER A 248 -4.47 0.74 20.98
C SER A 248 -3.55 -0.37 21.50
N GLU A 249 -3.21 -0.32 22.79
CA GLU A 249 -2.40 -1.38 23.45
C GLU A 249 -3.08 -2.75 23.40
N GLU A 250 -4.40 -2.79 23.47
CA GLU A 250 -5.19 -4.00 23.29
C GLU A 250 -4.92 -4.62 21.90
N TRP A 251 -5.07 -3.83 20.84
CA TRP A 251 -4.84 -4.30 19.46
C TRP A 251 -3.39 -4.75 19.25
N ILE A 252 -2.42 -3.97 19.73
CA ILE A 252 -0.99 -4.33 19.67
C ILE A 252 -0.75 -5.68 20.36
N SER A 253 -1.34 -5.89 21.56
CA SER A 253 -1.24 -7.15 22.30
C SER A 253 -1.83 -8.33 21.51
N GLU A 254 -3.00 -8.16 20.90
CA GLU A 254 -3.64 -9.21 20.13
C GLU A 254 -2.83 -9.59 18.86
N ILE A 255 -2.26 -8.60 18.15
CA ILE A 255 -1.37 -8.85 17.02
C ILE A 255 -0.12 -9.64 17.43
N LYS A 256 0.44 -9.37 18.60
CA LYS A 256 1.65 -10.07 19.09
C LYS A 256 1.39 -11.53 19.45
N LYS A 257 0.19 -11.86 19.93
CA LYS A 257 -0.20 -13.23 20.32
C LYS A 257 -0.48 -14.14 19.13
N SER A 258 -0.73 -13.58 17.95
CA SER A 258 -1.18 -14.31 16.76
C SER A 258 -0.03 -14.92 15.92
#